data_b5ec8aceaf0efdbb648b31e1eb2551b5
#
_entry.id   b5ec8aceaf0efdbb648b31e1eb2551b5
#
_cell.length_a   1.000
_cell.length_b   1.000
_cell.length_c   1.000
_cell.angle_alpha   90.00
_cell.angle_beta   90.00
_cell.angle_gamma   90.00
#
_symmetry.space_group_name_H-M   'P 1'
#
loop_
_entity.id
_entity.type
_entity.pdbx_description
1 polymer ?
#
loop_
_entity_poly.entity_id
_entity_poly.type
_entity_poly.pdbx_seq_one_letter_code
_entity_poly.pdbx_strand_id
1 'polypeptide(L)'
;MIADLHLGLENVLIEKGIAIPKVQLDEILERLDRVSKEVERVVIAGDLKHEFGKNLPYEWEDVKAVIDFLLSKDLEVVVVRGNHDNFLKAILAKFGIDLLDHYDVEGWRIVHGHKACDADKIIMGHEHPAIKVRVDGVYTFHCFLRVRKDGREIIVLPAFSPLVQGSDVTSCEFISPILAEVDCEEVEVYAVNDEVLYLGTIADIKNLKIHQPF
;
A
#
# COMPACT_ATOMS: atom_id res chain seq x y z
N MET A 1 -8.87 4.74 -2.20
CA MET A 1 -7.52 5.02 -1.67
C MET A 1 -6.61 3.85 -1.98
N ILE A 2 -5.35 4.10 -2.34
CA ILE A 2 -4.32 3.10 -2.66
C ILE A 2 -3.00 3.56 -2.04
N ALA A 3 -2.04 2.65 -1.84
CA ALA A 3 -0.71 2.95 -1.30
C ALA A 3 0.34 2.02 -1.92
N ASP A 4 1.60 2.40 -1.81
CA ASP A 4 2.74 1.51 -2.06
C ASP A 4 2.76 0.93 -3.49
N LEU A 5 2.68 1.82 -4.49
CA LEU A 5 2.77 1.43 -5.89
C LEU A 5 4.20 1.03 -6.27
N HIS A 6 5.19 1.68 -5.66
CA HIS A 6 6.61 1.41 -5.88
C HIS A 6 6.99 1.32 -7.36
N LEU A 7 6.50 2.26 -8.17
CA LEU A 7 6.84 2.34 -9.60
C LEU A 7 8.36 2.35 -9.80
N GLY A 8 8.85 1.57 -10.74
CA GLY A 8 10.27 1.39 -11.02
C GLY A 8 10.93 0.25 -10.24
N LEU A 9 10.24 -0.46 -9.32
CA LEU A 9 10.79 -1.61 -8.60
C LEU A 9 11.31 -2.69 -9.55
N GLU A 10 10.59 -2.99 -10.63
CA GLU A 10 11.03 -3.99 -11.62
C GLU A 10 12.38 -3.63 -12.26
N ASN A 11 12.61 -2.35 -12.56
CA ASN A 11 13.88 -1.90 -13.13
C ASN A 11 15.04 -2.06 -12.12
N VAL A 12 14.80 -1.77 -10.85
CA VAL A 12 15.77 -2.00 -9.77
C VAL A 12 16.12 -3.48 -9.63
N LEU A 13 15.13 -4.37 -9.74
CA LEU A 13 15.35 -5.81 -9.71
C LEU A 13 16.16 -6.28 -10.93
N ILE A 14 15.84 -5.79 -12.12
CA ILE A 14 16.58 -6.10 -13.35
C ILE A 14 18.04 -5.60 -13.26
N GLU A 15 18.28 -4.38 -12.75
CA GLU A 15 19.63 -3.85 -12.52
C GLU A 15 20.45 -4.69 -11.52
N LYS A 16 19.76 -5.34 -10.56
CA LYS A 16 20.38 -6.31 -9.64
C LYS A 16 20.57 -7.71 -10.24
N GLY A 17 20.27 -7.90 -11.52
CA GLY A 17 20.46 -9.16 -12.25
C GLY A 17 19.31 -10.16 -12.10
N ILE A 18 18.16 -9.74 -11.57
CA ILE A 18 16.96 -10.60 -11.47
C ILE A 18 16.19 -10.48 -12.78
N ALA A 19 16.11 -11.59 -13.52
CA ALA A 19 15.40 -11.65 -14.79
C ALA A 19 13.87 -11.74 -14.53
N ILE A 20 13.18 -10.61 -14.62
CA ILE A 20 11.72 -10.51 -14.55
C ILE A 20 11.18 -9.80 -15.79
N PRO A 21 9.96 -10.12 -16.24
CA PRO A 21 9.31 -9.37 -17.32
C PRO A 21 8.96 -7.95 -16.83
N LYS A 22 8.94 -6.98 -17.75
CA LYS A 22 8.48 -5.62 -17.47
C LYS A 22 6.95 -5.58 -17.63
N VAL A 23 6.25 -5.70 -16.53
CA VAL A 23 4.78 -5.75 -16.49
C VAL A 23 4.18 -4.87 -15.38
N GLN A 24 5.02 -4.31 -14.49
CA GLN A 24 4.55 -3.59 -13.32
C GLN A 24 3.59 -2.44 -13.68
N LEU A 25 4.00 -1.58 -14.61
CA LEU A 25 3.20 -0.42 -14.99
C LEU A 25 1.87 -0.85 -15.62
N ASP A 26 1.90 -1.82 -16.55
CA ASP A 26 0.71 -2.31 -17.25
C ASP A 26 -0.31 -2.89 -16.25
N GLU A 27 0.15 -3.73 -15.32
CA GLU A 27 -0.73 -4.31 -14.29
C GLU A 27 -1.29 -3.24 -13.33
N ILE A 28 -0.50 -2.24 -12.97
CA ILE A 28 -0.98 -1.11 -12.16
C ILE A 28 -2.06 -0.34 -12.91
N LEU A 29 -1.87 -0.02 -14.20
CA LEU A 29 -2.84 0.68 -15.01
C LEU A 29 -4.15 -0.13 -15.19
N GLU A 30 -4.06 -1.45 -15.38
CA GLU A 30 -5.24 -2.32 -15.42
C GLU A 30 -6.02 -2.33 -14.10
N ARG A 31 -5.32 -2.38 -12.96
CA ARG A 31 -5.94 -2.29 -11.63
C ARG A 31 -6.61 -0.93 -11.44
N LEU A 32 -5.93 0.15 -11.83
CA LEU A 32 -6.49 1.51 -11.78
C LEU A 32 -7.72 1.64 -12.67
N ASP A 33 -7.73 1.07 -13.89
CA ASP A 33 -8.90 1.12 -14.78
C ASP A 33 -10.12 0.45 -14.12
N ARG A 34 -9.92 -0.66 -13.42
CA ARG A 34 -11.01 -1.35 -12.71
C ARG A 34 -11.61 -0.51 -11.59
N VAL A 35 -10.75 0.08 -10.73
CA VAL A 35 -11.21 0.83 -9.56
C VAL A 35 -11.66 2.25 -9.88
N SER A 36 -11.23 2.83 -11.01
CA SER A 36 -11.55 4.19 -11.39
C SER A 36 -12.98 4.40 -11.90
N LYS A 37 -13.68 3.33 -12.23
CA LYS A 37 -15.03 3.40 -12.83
C LYS A 37 -16.12 3.90 -11.88
N GLU A 38 -15.86 3.81 -10.58
CA GLU A 38 -16.86 4.04 -9.53
C GLU A 38 -16.43 5.15 -8.54
N VAL A 39 -15.41 5.93 -8.88
CA VAL A 39 -14.87 6.95 -7.99
C VAL A 39 -14.64 8.26 -8.72
N GLU A 40 -14.68 9.37 -7.98
CA GLU A 40 -14.38 10.73 -8.48
C GLU A 40 -12.97 11.18 -8.07
N ARG A 41 -12.36 10.50 -7.10
CA ARG A 41 -11.05 10.85 -6.53
C ARG A 41 -10.22 9.62 -6.23
N VAL A 42 -8.93 9.71 -6.53
CA VAL A 42 -7.92 8.73 -6.12
C VAL A 42 -6.95 9.40 -5.15
N VAL A 43 -6.81 8.83 -3.95
CA VAL A 43 -5.80 9.25 -2.97
C VAL A 43 -4.71 8.18 -2.94
N ILE A 44 -3.48 8.60 -3.23
CA ILE A 44 -2.27 7.77 -3.16
C ILE A 44 -1.62 8.05 -1.81
N ALA A 45 -1.68 7.10 -0.89
CA ALA A 45 -1.17 7.22 0.48
C ALA A 45 0.33 6.86 0.60
N GLY A 46 1.14 7.45 -0.29
CA GLY A 46 2.59 7.36 -0.28
C GLY A 46 3.19 6.21 -1.06
N ASP A 47 4.50 6.29 -1.21
CA ASP A 47 5.38 5.37 -1.93
C ASP A 47 4.91 5.09 -3.37
N LEU A 48 4.64 6.19 -4.10
CA LEU A 48 4.29 6.13 -5.51
C LEU A 48 5.46 5.61 -6.34
N LYS A 49 6.70 6.05 -6.07
CA LYS A 49 7.92 5.56 -6.72
C LYS A 49 8.77 4.71 -5.77
N HIS A 50 9.72 3.93 -6.31
CA HIS A 50 10.48 2.97 -5.50
C HIS A 50 11.84 3.47 -5.01
N GLU A 51 12.65 4.11 -5.86
CA GLU A 51 14.02 4.48 -5.51
C GLU A 51 14.06 5.65 -4.51
N PHE A 52 14.66 5.40 -3.37
CA PHE A 52 14.71 6.37 -2.26
C PHE A 52 15.71 7.51 -2.50
N GLY A 53 16.89 7.19 -3.00
CA GLY A 53 18.07 8.09 -3.01
C GLY A 53 18.31 8.83 -4.31
N LYS A 54 17.63 8.48 -5.39
CA LYS A 54 17.87 9.00 -6.74
C LYS A 54 16.56 9.34 -7.43
N ASN A 55 16.70 10.12 -8.49
CA ASN A 55 15.61 10.40 -9.40
C ASN A 55 15.92 9.70 -10.73
N LEU A 56 15.30 8.58 -10.99
CA LEU A 56 15.58 7.75 -12.13
C LEU A 56 14.64 8.07 -13.30
N PRO A 57 15.13 8.18 -14.55
CA PRO A 57 14.31 8.54 -15.69
C PRO A 57 13.11 7.64 -15.90
N TYR A 58 13.26 6.33 -15.73
CA TYR A 58 12.16 5.37 -15.89
C TYR A 58 11.07 5.54 -14.82
N GLU A 59 11.42 5.88 -13.56
CA GLU A 59 10.42 6.19 -12.54
C GLU A 59 9.62 7.45 -12.90
N TRP A 60 10.26 8.44 -13.53
CA TRP A 60 9.57 9.63 -14.03
C TRP A 60 8.55 9.29 -15.10
N GLU A 61 8.93 8.43 -16.04
CA GLU A 61 8.03 8.00 -17.13
C GLU A 61 6.85 7.21 -16.54
N ASP A 62 7.10 6.28 -15.61
CA ASP A 62 6.06 5.46 -14.99
C ASP A 62 5.11 6.31 -14.12
N VAL A 63 5.65 7.22 -13.30
CA VAL A 63 4.83 8.15 -12.49
C VAL A 63 3.97 9.04 -13.38
N LYS A 64 4.57 9.59 -14.46
CA LYS A 64 3.81 10.40 -15.43
C LYS A 64 2.68 9.58 -16.06
N ALA A 65 2.96 8.36 -16.49
CA ALA A 65 1.96 7.51 -17.12
C ALA A 65 0.77 7.24 -16.18
N VAL A 66 1.03 6.97 -14.90
CA VAL A 66 -0.03 6.78 -13.89
C VAL A 66 -0.84 8.06 -13.67
N ILE A 67 -0.18 9.21 -13.50
CA ILE A 67 -0.88 10.50 -13.29
C ILE A 67 -1.68 10.89 -14.52
N ASP A 68 -1.10 10.82 -15.73
CA ASP A 68 -1.80 11.10 -16.99
C ASP A 68 -3.02 10.19 -17.17
N PHE A 69 -2.88 8.89 -16.85
CA PHE A 69 -4.00 7.95 -16.89
C PHE A 69 -5.14 8.37 -15.97
N LEU A 70 -4.87 8.69 -14.70
CA LEU A 70 -5.89 9.11 -13.74
C LEU A 70 -6.57 10.41 -14.17
N LEU A 71 -5.81 11.41 -14.62
CA LEU A 71 -6.34 12.67 -15.11
C LEU A 71 -7.16 12.49 -16.40
N SER A 72 -6.79 11.55 -17.28
CA SER A 72 -7.57 11.23 -18.49
C SER A 72 -8.95 10.65 -18.22
N LYS A 73 -9.17 10.18 -16.98
CA LYS A 73 -10.47 9.68 -16.48
C LYS A 73 -11.27 10.76 -15.73
N ASP A 74 -10.84 12.03 -15.79
CA ASP A 74 -11.43 13.17 -15.06
C ASP A 74 -11.43 12.97 -13.51
N LEU A 75 -10.46 12.20 -12.99
CA LEU A 75 -10.34 11.94 -11.55
C LEU A 75 -9.53 13.04 -10.86
N GLU A 76 -9.99 13.43 -9.67
CA GLU A 76 -9.16 14.21 -8.75
C GLU A 76 -8.05 13.31 -8.18
N VAL A 77 -6.79 13.76 -8.26
CA VAL A 77 -5.62 13.02 -7.77
C VAL A 77 -5.02 13.74 -6.58
N VAL A 78 -4.96 13.05 -5.45
CA VAL A 78 -4.31 13.51 -4.22
C VAL A 78 -3.14 12.60 -3.92
N VAL A 79 -1.95 13.17 -3.63
CA VAL A 79 -0.75 12.40 -3.34
C VAL A 79 -0.22 12.79 -1.96
N VAL A 80 -0.17 11.82 -1.06
CA VAL A 80 0.46 11.91 0.25
C VAL A 80 1.89 11.37 0.13
N ARG A 81 2.83 12.00 0.83
CA ARG A 81 4.24 11.65 0.78
C ARG A 81 4.56 10.35 1.51
N GLY A 82 5.17 9.39 0.85
CA GLY A 82 5.85 8.26 1.45
C GLY A 82 7.34 8.52 1.72
N ASN A 83 8.02 7.57 2.35
CA ASN A 83 9.45 7.68 2.60
C ASN A 83 10.30 7.47 1.32
N HIS A 84 9.78 6.82 0.30
CA HIS A 84 10.41 6.67 -1.02
C HIS A 84 10.16 7.87 -1.95
N ASP A 85 9.25 8.78 -1.63
CA ASP A 85 8.80 9.86 -2.51
C ASP A 85 9.72 11.10 -2.50
N ASN A 86 11.00 10.93 -2.16
CA ASN A 86 11.99 11.96 -2.36
C ASN A 86 12.03 12.33 -3.85
N PHE A 87 12.10 13.63 -4.15
CA PHE A 87 12.08 14.19 -5.53
C PHE A 87 10.74 14.09 -6.28
N LEU A 88 9.73 13.40 -5.76
CA LEU A 88 8.42 13.26 -6.41
C LEU A 88 7.74 14.62 -6.65
N LYS A 89 7.97 15.60 -5.76
CA LYS A 89 7.41 16.95 -5.88
C LYS A 89 7.71 17.60 -7.23
N ALA A 90 8.90 17.38 -7.81
CA ALA A 90 9.28 17.96 -9.09
C ALA A 90 8.51 17.34 -10.28
N ILE A 91 8.08 16.07 -10.14
CA ILE A 91 7.26 15.40 -11.14
C ILE A 91 5.83 15.91 -11.05
N LEU A 92 5.24 15.89 -9.85
CA LEU A 92 3.85 16.28 -9.59
C LEU A 92 3.57 17.74 -9.92
N ALA A 93 4.56 18.63 -9.74
CA ALA A 93 4.45 20.06 -10.10
C ALA A 93 4.13 20.28 -11.58
N LYS A 94 4.50 19.37 -12.48
CA LYS A 94 4.17 19.45 -13.91
C LYS A 94 2.68 19.24 -14.18
N PHE A 95 1.98 18.61 -13.24
CA PHE A 95 0.53 18.34 -13.30
C PHE A 95 -0.28 19.29 -12.40
N GLY A 96 0.39 20.21 -11.71
CA GLY A 96 -0.27 21.09 -10.73
C GLY A 96 -0.75 20.36 -9.47
N ILE A 97 -0.17 19.18 -9.17
CA ILE A 97 -0.51 18.36 -8.01
C ILE A 97 0.49 18.63 -6.89
N ASP A 98 -0.02 18.92 -5.70
CA ASP A 98 0.79 19.08 -4.50
C ASP A 98 1.14 17.72 -3.87
N LEU A 99 2.37 17.61 -3.34
CA LEU A 99 2.79 16.49 -2.51
C LEU A 99 2.55 16.84 -1.05
N LEU A 100 1.54 16.22 -0.44
CA LEU A 100 1.07 16.52 0.91
C LEU A 100 1.76 15.63 1.95
N ASP A 101 1.93 16.12 3.18
CA ASP A 101 2.40 15.27 4.29
C ASP A 101 1.26 14.42 4.87
N HIS A 102 0.02 14.88 4.77
CA HIS A 102 -1.22 14.17 5.09
C HIS A 102 -2.39 14.76 4.31
N TYR A 103 -3.49 14.02 4.26
CA TYR A 103 -4.75 14.48 3.67
C TYR A 103 -5.90 14.14 4.61
N ASP A 104 -6.70 15.14 5.00
CA ASP A 104 -7.85 14.96 5.88
C ASP A 104 -9.14 14.94 5.06
N VAL A 105 -9.95 13.89 5.23
CA VAL A 105 -11.25 13.75 4.55
C VAL A 105 -12.22 12.97 5.44
N GLU A 106 -13.44 13.48 5.59
CA GLU A 106 -14.54 12.82 6.33
C GLU A 106 -14.15 12.34 7.74
N GLY A 107 -13.30 13.09 8.43
CA GLY A 107 -12.83 12.77 9.77
C GLY A 107 -11.70 11.73 9.84
N TRP A 108 -11.21 11.26 8.71
CA TRP A 108 -10.04 10.42 8.59
C TRP A 108 -8.81 11.23 8.20
N ARG A 109 -7.68 10.91 8.79
CA ARG A 109 -6.37 11.40 8.36
C ARG A 109 -5.66 10.32 7.56
N ILE A 110 -5.36 10.64 6.31
CA ILE A 110 -4.60 9.77 5.41
C ILE A 110 -3.13 10.18 5.51
N VAL A 111 -2.28 9.23 5.86
CA VAL A 111 -0.83 9.36 5.94
C VAL A 111 -0.18 8.17 5.26
N HIS A 112 1.13 8.21 5.01
CA HIS A 112 1.81 6.99 4.55
C HIS A 112 2.03 5.98 5.68
N GLY A 113 2.41 6.42 6.89
CA GLY A 113 2.61 5.54 8.04
C GLY A 113 4.07 5.45 8.53
N HIS A 114 5.05 5.97 7.80
CA HIS A 114 6.47 5.94 8.18
C HIS A 114 6.86 6.92 9.30
N LYS A 115 5.92 7.78 9.73
CA LYS A 115 6.07 8.73 10.84
C LYS A 115 4.92 8.57 11.81
N ALA A 116 5.16 8.95 13.08
CA ALA A 116 4.10 9.01 14.08
C ALA A 116 2.98 9.97 13.65
N CYS A 117 1.74 9.61 13.97
CA CYS A 117 0.55 10.40 13.72
C CYS A 117 -0.39 10.30 14.93
N ASP A 118 -0.89 11.43 15.39
CA ASP A 118 -1.72 11.52 16.59
C ASP A 118 -3.20 11.81 16.28
N ALA A 119 -3.72 11.22 15.21
CA ALA A 119 -5.13 11.30 14.86
C ALA A 119 -5.91 10.08 15.40
N ASP A 120 -7.20 10.28 15.70
CA ASP A 120 -8.08 9.19 16.18
C ASP A 120 -8.44 8.21 15.06
N LYS A 121 -8.59 8.70 13.83
CA LYS A 121 -8.91 7.88 12.66
C LYS A 121 -7.84 8.04 11.59
N ILE A 122 -7.16 6.94 11.27
CA ILE A 122 -6.02 6.93 10.35
C ILE A 122 -6.24 5.89 9.24
N ILE A 123 -5.94 6.28 8.00
CA ILE A 123 -5.75 5.36 6.88
C ILE A 123 -4.31 5.49 6.43
N MET A 124 -3.59 4.37 6.31
CA MET A 124 -2.17 4.36 5.98
C MET A 124 -1.75 3.20 5.09
N GLY A 125 -0.60 3.31 4.42
CA GLY A 125 0.16 2.26 3.74
C GLY A 125 1.35 1.78 4.57
N HIS A 126 2.51 1.64 3.92
CA HIS A 126 3.84 1.39 4.49
C HIS A 126 4.11 -0.03 5.00
N GLU A 127 3.15 -0.67 5.64
CA GLU A 127 3.30 -2.00 6.24
C GLU A 127 3.31 -3.13 5.19
N HIS A 128 2.72 -2.88 4.03
CA HIS A 128 2.49 -3.90 3.00
C HIS A 128 1.91 -5.20 3.56
N PRO A 129 0.82 -5.17 4.31
CA PRO A 129 0.35 -6.34 5.04
C PRO A 129 -0.07 -7.47 4.10
N ALA A 130 0.36 -8.68 4.44
CA ALA A 130 -0.01 -9.89 3.74
C ALA A 130 -0.15 -11.07 4.72
N ILE A 131 -0.89 -12.08 4.30
CA ILE A 131 -0.98 -13.35 5.03
C ILE A 131 -0.44 -14.48 4.17
N LYS A 132 0.38 -15.35 4.77
CA LYS A 132 0.93 -16.53 4.10
C LYS A 132 0.20 -17.78 4.57
N VAL A 133 -0.44 -18.46 3.62
CA VAL A 133 -1.15 -19.72 3.86
C VAL A 133 -0.35 -20.85 3.24
N ARG A 134 -0.13 -21.91 4.00
CA ARG A 134 0.58 -23.13 3.57
C ARG A 134 -0.42 -24.27 3.45
N VAL A 135 -0.60 -24.79 2.27
CA VAL A 135 -1.42 -25.99 1.99
C VAL A 135 -0.56 -27.00 1.23
N ASP A 136 -0.57 -27.00 -0.08
CA ASP A 136 0.31 -27.75 -0.99
C ASP A 136 1.47 -26.90 -1.54
N GLY A 137 1.50 -25.64 -1.15
CA GLY A 137 2.47 -24.62 -1.48
C GLY A 137 2.38 -23.45 -0.49
N VAL A 138 3.09 -22.36 -0.78
CA VAL A 138 2.98 -21.11 -0.02
C VAL A 138 2.24 -20.10 -0.88
N TYR A 139 1.06 -19.73 -0.43
CA TYR A 139 0.20 -18.70 -1.06
C TYR A 139 0.26 -17.43 -0.23
N THR A 140 0.48 -16.30 -0.88
CA THR A 140 0.51 -14.98 -0.22
C THR A 140 -0.69 -14.17 -0.69
N PHE A 141 -1.49 -13.72 0.28
CA PHE A 141 -2.64 -12.86 0.02
C PHE A 141 -2.38 -11.51 0.68
N HIS A 142 -2.43 -10.44 -0.09
CA HIS A 142 -2.44 -9.10 0.47
C HIS A 142 -3.67 -8.91 1.35
N CYS A 143 -3.57 -8.10 2.39
CA CYS A 143 -4.71 -7.87 3.27
C CYS A 143 -4.76 -6.42 3.74
N PHE A 144 -5.97 -5.96 4.08
CA PHE A 144 -6.14 -4.79 4.92
C PHE A 144 -6.01 -5.23 6.38
N LEU A 145 -5.48 -4.33 7.22
CA LEU A 145 -5.59 -4.48 8.67
C LEU A 145 -6.52 -3.40 9.22
N ARG A 146 -7.23 -3.76 10.27
CA ARG A 146 -8.01 -2.81 11.04
C ARG A 146 -7.70 -2.94 12.51
N VAL A 147 -7.34 -1.82 13.13
CA VAL A 147 -7.08 -1.70 14.55
C VAL A 147 -8.14 -0.81 15.16
N ARG A 148 -8.72 -1.24 16.28
CA ARG A 148 -9.64 -0.45 17.09
C ARG A 148 -9.23 -0.54 18.54
N LYS A 149 -8.76 0.57 19.12
CA LYS A 149 -8.31 0.62 20.51
C LYS A 149 -8.48 2.04 21.08
N ASP A 150 -9.05 2.14 22.27
CA ASP A 150 -9.16 3.38 23.05
C ASP A 150 -9.76 4.57 22.27
N GLY A 151 -10.75 4.30 21.41
CA GLY A 151 -11.39 5.30 20.54
C GLY A 151 -10.65 5.62 19.25
N ARG A 152 -9.44 5.09 19.05
CA ARG A 152 -8.69 5.17 17.78
C ARG A 152 -9.11 4.06 16.82
N GLU A 153 -9.13 4.40 15.55
CA GLU A 153 -9.36 3.45 14.46
C GLU A 153 -8.28 3.64 13.38
N ILE A 154 -7.56 2.57 13.05
CA ILE A 154 -6.52 2.59 12.03
C ILE A 154 -6.85 1.55 10.97
N ILE A 155 -6.81 1.96 9.71
CA ILE A 155 -6.90 1.07 8.55
C ILE A 155 -5.55 1.08 7.84
N VAL A 156 -4.95 -0.09 7.68
CA VAL A 156 -3.72 -0.27 6.91
C VAL A 156 -4.06 -0.86 5.55
N LEU A 157 -3.64 -0.16 4.50
CA LEU A 157 -3.88 -0.56 3.12
C LEU A 157 -2.84 -1.62 2.69
N PRO A 158 -3.22 -2.61 1.89
CA PRO A 158 -2.25 -3.46 1.21
C PRO A 158 -1.46 -2.67 0.17
N ALA A 159 -0.25 -3.15 -0.15
CA ALA A 159 0.50 -2.61 -1.28
C ALA A 159 -0.30 -2.80 -2.59
N PHE A 160 -0.38 -1.71 -3.37
CA PHE A 160 -1.06 -1.74 -4.67
C PHE A 160 -0.15 -2.33 -5.77
N SER A 161 1.15 -2.32 -5.55
CA SER A 161 2.14 -2.93 -6.45
C SER A 161 1.94 -4.44 -6.60
N PRO A 162 1.95 -4.97 -7.85
CA PRO A 162 1.93 -6.41 -8.08
C PRO A 162 3.24 -7.12 -7.67
N LEU A 163 4.35 -6.38 -7.56
CA LEU A 163 5.68 -6.93 -7.30
C LEU A 163 6.05 -6.95 -5.81
N VAL A 164 5.33 -6.24 -4.96
CA VAL A 164 5.56 -6.25 -3.52
C VAL A 164 4.90 -7.49 -2.93
N GLN A 165 5.70 -8.39 -2.36
CA GLN A 165 5.18 -9.65 -1.79
C GLN A 165 4.41 -9.46 -0.47
N GLY A 166 4.60 -8.33 0.18
CA GLY A 166 4.03 -8.04 1.49
C GLY A 166 4.73 -8.74 2.66
N SER A 167 4.46 -8.24 3.86
CA SER A 167 4.97 -8.74 5.14
C SER A 167 3.93 -9.64 5.81
N ASP A 168 4.33 -10.83 6.26
CA ASP A 168 3.41 -11.76 6.94
C ASP A 168 2.98 -11.17 8.29
N VAL A 169 1.74 -10.73 8.37
CA VAL A 169 1.18 -10.07 9.57
C VAL A 169 1.19 -10.98 10.81
N THR A 170 1.26 -12.29 10.62
CA THR A 170 1.32 -13.26 11.75
C THR A 170 2.64 -13.24 12.49
N SER A 171 3.70 -12.59 11.97
CA SER A 171 4.94 -12.34 12.70
C SER A 171 4.81 -11.28 13.78
N CYS A 172 3.80 -10.40 13.68
CA CYS A 172 3.62 -9.23 14.56
C CYS A 172 4.78 -8.22 14.52
N GLU A 173 5.53 -8.19 13.44
CA GLU A 173 6.66 -7.29 13.26
C GLU A 173 6.22 -6.08 12.42
N PHE A 174 5.55 -5.12 13.07
CA PHE A 174 5.15 -3.87 12.42
C PHE A 174 6.32 -2.89 12.40
N ILE A 175 6.47 -2.17 11.26
CA ILE A 175 7.54 -1.19 11.06
C ILE A 175 7.08 0.25 11.31
N SER A 176 5.77 0.51 11.25
CA SER A 176 5.20 1.83 11.47
C SER A 176 5.19 2.22 12.94
N PRO A 177 5.67 3.41 13.31
CA PRO A 177 5.55 3.92 14.67
C PRO A 177 4.09 4.13 15.11
N ILE A 178 3.14 4.19 14.18
CA ILE A 178 1.70 4.31 14.48
C ILE A 178 1.18 3.00 15.11
N LEU A 179 1.77 1.86 14.78
CA LEU A 179 1.38 0.54 15.27
C LEU A 179 2.25 0.02 16.42
N ALA A 180 3.24 0.79 16.87
CA ALA A 180 4.21 0.34 17.88
C ALA A 180 3.60 -0.10 19.22
N GLU A 181 2.45 0.49 19.60
CA GLU A 181 1.75 0.18 20.86
C GLU A 181 0.47 -0.65 20.66
N VAL A 182 0.26 -1.15 19.44
CA VAL A 182 -0.91 -1.97 19.11
C VAL A 182 -0.69 -3.39 19.59
N ASP A 183 -1.69 -3.96 20.26
CA ASP A 183 -1.70 -5.40 20.50
C ASP A 183 -1.95 -6.11 19.17
N CYS A 184 -0.89 -6.71 18.65
CA CYS A 184 -0.95 -7.38 17.37
C CYS A 184 -2.03 -8.46 17.30
N GLU A 185 -2.27 -9.17 18.38
CA GLU A 185 -3.21 -10.29 18.40
C GLU A 185 -4.66 -9.85 18.22
N GLU A 186 -4.98 -8.60 18.58
CA GLU A 186 -6.31 -7.99 18.43
C GLU A 186 -6.55 -7.36 17.03
N VAL A 187 -5.53 -7.31 16.17
CA VAL A 187 -5.63 -6.72 14.84
C VAL A 187 -6.50 -7.59 13.93
N GLU A 188 -7.56 -6.99 13.38
CA GLU A 188 -8.45 -7.62 12.40
C GLU A 188 -7.79 -7.69 11.02
N VAL A 189 -7.95 -8.81 10.33
CA VAL A 189 -7.34 -9.10 9.03
C VAL A 189 -8.42 -9.33 7.97
N TYR A 190 -8.31 -8.62 6.86
CA TYR A 190 -9.19 -8.73 5.70
C TYR A 190 -8.35 -9.06 4.46
N ALA A 191 -8.33 -10.33 4.06
CA ALA A 191 -7.59 -10.76 2.89
C ALA A 191 -8.24 -10.28 1.60
N VAL A 192 -7.40 -9.96 0.61
CA VAL A 192 -7.82 -9.50 -0.71
C VAL A 192 -7.51 -10.60 -1.73
N ASN A 193 -8.57 -11.02 -2.43
CA ASN A 193 -8.50 -11.85 -3.61
C ASN A 193 -9.48 -11.25 -4.62
N ASP A 194 -10.40 -12.00 -5.22
CA ASP A 194 -11.49 -11.45 -6.05
C ASP A 194 -12.46 -10.61 -5.20
N GLU A 195 -12.58 -10.96 -3.92
CA GLU A 195 -13.37 -10.26 -2.92
C GLU A 195 -12.51 -9.97 -1.67
N VAL A 196 -13.02 -9.11 -0.79
CA VAL A 196 -12.42 -8.86 0.53
C VAL A 196 -13.03 -9.80 1.55
N LEU A 197 -12.21 -10.68 2.13
CA LEU A 197 -12.62 -11.71 3.08
C LEU A 197 -12.14 -11.40 4.49
N TYR A 198 -13.04 -11.29 5.44
CA TYR A 198 -12.69 -11.19 6.86
C TYR A 198 -12.18 -12.54 7.38
N LEU A 199 -10.97 -12.56 7.91
CA LEU A 199 -10.31 -13.78 8.41
C LEU A 199 -10.29 -13.90 9.94
N GLY A 200 -10.88 -12.96 10.66
CA GLY A 200 -10.74 -12.85 12.11
C GLY A 200 -9.58 -11.96 12.53
N THR A 201 -9.13 -12.12 13.76
CA THR A 201 -7.94 -11.44 14.29
C THR A 201 -6.66 -12.21 13.96
N ILE A 202 -5.50 -11.58 14.17
CA ILE A 202 -4.21 -12.28 14.02
C ILE A 202 -4.13 -13.46 15.00
N ALA A 203 -4.69 -13.33 16.21
CA ALA A 203 -4.78 -14.45 17.16
C ALA A 203 -5.60 -15.63 16.61
N ASP A 204 -6.75 -15.35 15.98
CA ASP A 204 -7.58 -16.39 15.37
C ASP A 204 -6.83 -17.13 14.26
N ILE A 205 -6.12 -16.40 13.42
CA ILE A 205 -5.35 -16.96 12.30
C ILE A 205 -4.18 -17.82 12.80
N LYS A 206 -3.47 -17.37 13.84
CA LYS A 206 -2.39 -18.16 14.46
C LYS A 206 -2.93 -19.48 15.03
N ASN A 207 -4.09 -19.44 15.69
CA ASN A 207 -4.72 -20.63 16.25
C ASN A 207 -5.14 -21.64 15.17
N LEU A 208 -5.63 -21.17 14.01
CA LEU A 208 -5.97 -22.04 12.87
C LEU A 208 -4.73 -22.75 12.30
N LYS A 209 -3.59 -22.05 12.21
CA LYS A 209 -2.31 -22.63 11.72
C LYS A 209 -1.77 -23.73 12.63
N ILE A 210 -2.04 -23.68 13.95
CA ILE A 210 -1.57 -24.68 14.91
C ILE A 210 -2.34 -26.01 14.78
N HIS A 211 -3.56 -25.99 14.24
CA HIS A 211 -4.44 -27.16 14.15
C HIS A 211 -4.37 -27.88 12.78
N GLN A 212 -3.54 -27.45 11.83
CA GLN A 212 -3.30 -28.20 10.61
C GLN A 212 -2.24 -29.29 10.86
N PRO A 213 -2.58 -30.59 10.81
CA PRO A 213 -1.58 -31.65 10.89
C PRO A 213 -0.67 -31.57 9.66
N PHE A 214 0.61 -31.69 9.88
CA PHE A 214 1.65 -31.81 8.85
C PHE A 214 1.44 -33.06 8.00
#